data_3939f7d8ad025d557aa2d59c76c24307
#
_entry.id   3939f7d8ad025d557aa2d59c76c24307
#
_cell.length_a   1.000
_cell.length_b   1.000
_cell.length_c   1.000
_cell.angle_alpha   90.00
_cell.angle_beta   90.00
_cell.angle_gamma   90.00
#
_symmetry.space_group_name_H-M   'P 1'
#
loop_
_entity.id
_entity.type
_entity.pdbx_description
1 polymer ?
#
loop_
_entity_poly.entity_id
_entity_poly.type
_entity_poly.pdbx_seq_one_letter_code
_entity_poly.pdbx_strand_id
1 'polypeptide(L)'
;MKTISKASLSASLLALAALPAFAQKQAPPEGAPAKAFTVPAHETYTLSNGLKVTLVPYGNIPKVTISLAVGAGNIDEGRGHGGLADVATDLMQEGTTTLTSGELADAAARMGSTLNFNVSDDQTTAGLDVLSEFGPDAIKLLADVIEHPRLPESELPRLKNNHLRQIAIGSSRPQTIALEHFRKILYGDHPYATVLPSEEDVKKITLDDVKSYIGANFSAQRSHLYVAGRFDAPAIKKAIEAGFGGWAKGGSARAQNVPTTQAHRVLDVTDRPGAPQSTLMIGLPVIPINHPDAIPLNVANALLGGSFNSRITANIREAKGYTYSPFSQVSSRYHDSYWVERADVTTQFTGASIHEILGEIKRLSAEPPAAQELKGIQSYISGVFILQNSNRGALIGQFQTVDMQGLGDDYLKTFVGKVNALTPDDIKRVTAQYIKPQEMTIVVVGDKSKISDQLTPYDAGKEL
;
A
#
# COMPACT_ATOMS: atom_id res chain seq x y z
N MET A 1 91.61 -17.48 27.90
CA MET A 1 91.78 -16.06 28.27
C MET A 1 90.80 -15.26 27.38
N LYS A 2 89.74 -14.87 27.94
CA LYS A 2 88.93 -13.60 27.68
C LYS A 2 87.60 -13.78 28.31
N THR A 3 87.36 -13.06 29.33
CA THR A 3 86.12 -12.90 30.09
C THR A 3 85.03 -12.31 29.27
N ILE A 4 83.84 -12.94 29.25
CA ILE A 4 82.63 -12.39 28.69
C ILE A 4 81.72 -11.95 29.84
N SER A 5 81.46 -10.65 29.87
CA SER A 5 80.60 -9.92 30.80
C SER A 5 79.12 -10.35 30.63
N LYS A 6 78.47 -10.65 31.76
CA LYS A 6 77.05 -10.89 31.81
C LYS A 6 76.33 -9.53 31.82
N ALA A 7 75.66 -9.24 30.71
CA ALA A 7 74.69 -8.15 30.67
C ALA A 7 73.29 -8.64 31.14
N SER A 8 72.86 -8.09 32.26
CA SER A 8 71.54 -8.32 32.81
C SER A 8 70.44 -7.62 31.97
N LEU A 9 69.54 -8.41 31.38
CA LEU A 9 68.36 -7.92 30.69
C LEU A 9 67.26 -7.68 31.73
N SER A 10 66.96 -6.41 32.02
CA SER A 10 65.80 -6.02 32.82
C SER A 10 64.59 -5.98 31.90
N ALA A 11 63.75 -7.01 32.03
CA ALA A 11 62.44 -7.01 31.33
C ALA A 11 61.42 -6.14 32.10
N SER A 12 61.16 -4.97 31.61
CA SER A 12 60.08 -4.16 32.12
C SER A 12 58.70 -4.69 31.58
N LEU A 13 57.93 -5.35 32.46
CA LEU A 13 56.55 -5.69 32.20
C LEU A 13 55.72 -4.40 32.22
N LEU A 14 55.38 -3.89 31.05
CA LEU A 14 54.28 -2.97 30.91
C LEU A 14 52.97 -3.76 31.03
N ALA A 15 52.31 -3.71 32.19
CA ALA A 15 50.94 -4.14 32.36
C ALA A 15 50.03 -3.11 31.66
N LEU A 16 49.60 -3.39 30.41
CA LEU A 16 48.49 -2.68 29.80
C LEU A 16 47.23 -3.07 30.56
N ALA A 17 46.75 -2.17 31.45
CA ALA A 17 45.42 -2.24 32.00
C ALA A 17 44.42 -2.03 30.85
N ALA A 18 43.89 -3.12 30.31
CA ALA A 18 42.74 -3.09 29.42
C ALA A 18 41.51 -2.65 30.24
N LEU A 19 41.25 -1.35 30.27
CA LEU A 19 39.97 -0.83 30.72
C LEU A 19 38.92 -1.39 29.76
N PRO A 20 37.84 -2.04 30.25
CA PRO A 20 36.73 -2.38 29.40
C PRO A 20 36.16 -1.07 28.85
N ALA A 21 36.34 -0.83 27.55
CA ALA A 21 35.63 0.19 26.87
C ALA A 21 34.16 -0.24 26.86
N PHE A 22 33.39 0.16 27.86
CA PHE A 22 31.95 0.17 27.77
C PHE A 22 31.62 1.15 26.63
N ALA A 23 31.37 0.58 25.47
CA ALA A 23 30.74 1.34 24.40
C ALA A 23 29.40 1.85 24.94
N GLN A 24 29.43 3.06 25.51
CA GLN A 24 28.18 3.73 25.86
C GLN A 24 27.40 3.85 24.56
N LYS A 25 26.29 3.15 24.52
CA LYS A 25 25.33 3.30 23.43
C LYS A 25 24.96 4.78 23.38
N GLN A 26 25.56 5.49 22.44
CA GLN A 26 25.32 6.92 22.29
C GLN A 26 23.84 7.10 22.03
N ALA A 27 23.15 7.84 22.86
CA ALA A 27 21.74 8.15 22.64
C ALA A 27 21.61 8.81 21.27
N PRO A 28 20.59 8.47 20.48
CA PRO A 28 20.33 9.19 19.25
C PRO A 28 20.25 10.70 19.53
N PRO A 29 20.74 11.57 18.63
CA PRO A 29 20.59 12.99 18.80
C PRO A 29 19.10 13.34 18.98
N GLU A 30 18.80 14.28 19.85
CA GLU A 30 17.43 14.75 20.00
C GLU A 30 16.88 15.22 18.66
N GLY A 31 15.73 14.66 18.27
CA GLY A 31 15.06 15.04 17.03
C GLY A 31 14.74 16.54 17.04
N ALA A 32 15.11 17.24 15.98
CA ALA A 32 14.62 18.60 15.78
C ALA A 32 13.08 18.61 15.73
N PRO A 33 12.41 19.71 16.12
CA PRO A 33 10.98 19.85 15.95
C PRO A 33 10.59 19.53 14.49
N ALA A 34 9.56 18.72 14.29
CA ALA A 34 9.08 18.40 12.95
C ALA A 34 8.75 19.70 12.21
N LYS A 35 9.31 19.88 11.01
CA LYS A 35 8.95 21.01 10.16
C LYS A 35 7.47 20.92 9.83
N ALA A 36 6.77 22.06 9.85
CA ALA A 36 5.38 22.12 9.43
C ALA A 36 5.30 21.67 7.96
N PHE A 37 4.41 20.71 7.68
CA PHE A 37 4.12 20.36 6.31
C PHE A 37 3.21 21.44 5.70
N THR A 38 3.62 21.95 4.55
CA THR A 38 2.80 22.87 3.76
C THR A 38 2.43 22.17 2.47
N VAL A 39 1.13 22.01 2.24
CA VAL A 39 0.62 21.51 0.96
C VAL A 39 1.09 22.46 -0.15
N PRO A 40 1.79 21.99 -1.20
CA PRO A 40 2.20 22.85 -2.29
C PRO A 40 1.03 23.58 -2.91
N ALA A 41 1.26 24.82 -3.33
CA ALA A 41 0.27 25.56 -4.12
C ALA A 41 -0.06 24.75 -5.38
N HIS A 42 -1.34 24.59 -5.65
CA HIS A 42 -1.82 23.84 -6.81
C HIS A 42 -3.02 24.52 -7.42
N GLU A 43 -3.28 24.24 -8.67
CA GLU A 43 -4.44 24.70 -9.41
C GLU A 43 -5.23 23.48 -9.87
N THR A 44 -6.52 23.45 -9.56
CA THR A 44 -7.45 22.43 -10.08
C THR A 44 -8.49 23.08 -10.97
N TYR A 45 -8.70 22.53 -12.16
CA TYR A 45 -9.73 22.95 -13.11
C TYR A 45 -10.33 21.74 -13.82
N THR A 46 -11.39 21.97 -14.58
CA THR A 46 -12.10 20.90 -15.31
C THR A 46 -12.21 21.31 -16.78
N LEU A 47 -11.88 20.40 -17.69
CA LEU A 47 -12.08 20.58 -19.12
C LEU A 47 -13.59 20.53 -19.46
N SER A 48 -13.96 21.00 -20.65
CA SER A 48 -15.34 21.01 -21.14
C SER A 48 -15.99 19.62 -21.19
N ASN A 49 -15.17 18.58 -21.40
CA ASN A 49 -15.61 17.18 -21.41
C ASN A 49 -15.70 16.53 -20.02
N GLY A 50 -15.35 17.26 -18.95
CA GLY A 50 -15.46 16.79 -17.57
C GLY A 50 -14.18 16.20 -16.98
N LEU A 51 -13.08 16.12 -17.73
CA LEU A 51 -11.78 15.71 -17.18
C LEU A 51 -11.31 16.72 -16.13
N LYS A 52 -11.09 16.27 -14.89
CA LYS A 52 -10.43 17.08 -13.85
C LYS A 52 -8.94 17.12 -14.09
N VAL A 53 -8.31 18.25 -13.81
CA VAL A 53 -6.87 18.45 -13.94
C VAL A 53 -6.34 19.16 -12.69
N THR A 54 -5.29 18.62 -12.06
CA THR A 54 -4.58 19.28 -10.97
C THR A 54 -3.12 19.50 -11.36
N LEU A 55 -2.69 20.76 -11.36
CA LEU A 55 -1.33 21.18 -11.63
C LEU A 55 -0.64 21.57 -10.32
N VAL A 56 0.49 20.95 -10.02
CA VAL A 56 1.23 21.14 -8.77
C VAL A 56 2.68 21.56 -9.12
N PRO A 57 2.98 22.86 -9.26
CA PRO A 57 4.36 23.32 -9.36
C PRO A 57 5.14 22.88 -8.12
N TYR A 58 6.17 22.01 -8.30
CA TYR A 58 6.86 21.40 -7.19
C TYR A 58 8.33 21.09 -7.47
N GLY A 59 9.17 21.46 -6.50
CA GLY A 59 10.59 21.14 -6.52
C GLY A 59 11.42 21.97 -7.51
N ASN A 60 12.76 21.78 -7.44
CA ASN A 60 13.72 22.52 -8.25
C ASN A 60 14.35 21.69 -9.37
N ILE A 61 14.16 20.37 -9.34
CA ILE A 61 14.70 19.47 -10.36
C ILE A 61 13.86 19.62 -11.64
N PRO A 62 14.47 19.74 -12.83
CA PRO A 62 13.76 19.91 -14.09
C PRO A 62 13.11 18.61 -14.56
N LYS A 63 12.17 18.11 -13.77
CA LYS A 63 11.36 16.91 -14.05
C LYS A 63 9.89 17.17 -13.76
N VAL A 64 9.04 16.46 -14.48
CA VAL A 64 7.60 16.48 -14.30
C VAL A 64 7.06 15.06 -14.29
N THR A 65 6.21 14.77 -13.31
CA THR A 65 5.46 13.54 -13.20
C THR A 65 4.03 13.81 -13.66
N ILE A 66 3.54 13.01 -14.59
CA ILE A 66 2.20 13.07 -15.15
C ILE A 66 1.51 11.76 -14.78
N SER A 67 0.32 11.83 -14.18
CA SER A 67 -0.45 10.66 -13.79
C SER A 67 -1.93 10.90 -14.03
N LEU A 68 -2.52 10.06 -14.86
CA LEU A 68 -3.96 9.99 -15.06
C LEU A 68 -4.52 8.92 -14.13
N ALA A 69 -5.45 9.27 -13.27
CA ALA A 69 -6.24 8.33 -12.48
C ALA A 69 -7.62 8.18 -13.10
N VAL A 70 -7.99 6.97 -13.45
CA VAL A 70 -9.32 6.60 -13.95
C VAL A 70 -10.06 5.90 -12.81
N GLY A 71 -11.26 6.36 -12.46
CA GLY A 71 -12.11 5.76 -11.42
C GLY A 71 -12.72 4.44 -11.89
N ALA A 72 -11.88 3.50 -12.27
CA ALA A 72 -12.21 2.15 -12.70
C ALA A 72 -11.07 1.20 -12.32
N GLY A 73 -11.41 0.04 -11.77
CA GLY A 73 -10.45 -0.98 -11.33
C GLY A 73 -11.06 -2.38 -11.38
N ASN A 74 -10.51 -3.31 -10.61
CA ASN A 74 -10.99 -4.69 -10.60
C ASN A 74 -12.45 -4.82 -10.14
N ILE A 75 -12.95 -3.89 -9.32
CA ILE A 75 -14.37 -3.85 -8.90
C ILE A 75 -15.34 -3.63 -10.08
N ASP A 76 -14.87 -3.08 -11.19
CA ASP A 76 -15.68 -2.77 -12.38
C ASP A 76 -15.66 -3.90 -13.45
N GLU A 77 -14.97 -5.01 -13.19
CA GLU A 77 -14.82 -6.11 -14.17
C GLU A 77 -16.10 -6.91 -14.41
N GLY A 78 -17.00 -6.91 -13.45
CA GLY A 78 -18.19 -7.76 -13.48
C GLY A 78 -17.92 -9.21 -13.07
N ARG A 79 -19.00 -9.93 -12.74
CA ARG A 79 -18.88 -11.35 -12.34
C ARG A 79 -18.40 -12.22 -13.50
N GLY A 80 -17.42 -13.08 -13.24
CA GLY A 80 -16.88 -14.01 -14.22
C GLY A 80 -15.91 -13.37 -15.23
N HIS A 81 -15.44 -12.15 -14.96
CA HIS A 81 -14.46 -11.44 -15.77
C HIS A 81 -13.25 -10.99 -14.96
N GLY A 82 -12.90 -11.74 -13.91
CA GLY A 82 -11.73 -11.43 -13.09
C GLY A 82 -10.45 -11.33 -13.91
N GLY A 83 -9.66 -10.26 -13.68
CA GLY A 83 -8.42 -9.96 -14.40
C GLY A 83 -8.62 -9.20 -15.72
N LEU A 84 -9.86 -8.81 -16.05
CA LEU A 84 -10.15 -8.08 -17.29
C LEU A 84 -9.51 -6.69 -17.29
N ALA A 85 -9.50 -5.98 -16.15
CA ALA A 85 -8.89 -4.66 -16.02
C ALA A 85 -7.37 -4.72 -16.29
N ASP A 86 -6.70 -5.72 -15.73
CA ASP A 86 -5.27 -5.93 -15.91
C ASP A 86 -4.93 -6.29 -17.37
N VAL A 87 -5.65 -7.26 -17.96
CA VAL A 87 -5.46 -7.63 -19.37
C VAL A 87 -5.77 -6.47 -20.32
N ALA A 88 -6.80 -5.66 -20.03
CA ALA A 88 -7.14 -4.49 -20.83
C ALA A 88 -6.03 -3.45 -20.81
N THR A 89 -5.51 -3.11 -19.64
CA THR A 89 -4.41 -2.14 -19.52
C THR A 89 -3.10 -2.65 -20.11
N ASP A 90 -2.80 -3.94 -20.00
CA ASP A 90 -1.65 -4.53 -20.68
C ASP A 90 -1.80 -4.43 -22.20
N LEU A 91 -3.02 -4.73 -22.73
CA LEU A 91 -3.28 -4.65 -24.15
C LEU A 91 -3.24 -3.20 -24.69
N MET A 92 -3.62 -2.21 -23.89
CA MET A 92 -3.47 -0.79 -24.25
C MET A 92 -1.99 -0.38 -24.43
N GLN A 93 -1.07 -1.04 -23.77
CA GLN A 93 0.37 -0.80 -23.89
C GLN A 93 1.00 -1.44 -25.14
N GLU A 94 0.26 -2.27 -25.88
CA GLU A 94 0.74 -2.93 -27.12
C GLU A 94 0.65 -2.02 -28.36
N GLY A 95 0.57 -0.69 -28.15
CA GLY A 95 0.63 0.35 -29.16
C GLY A 95 -0.67 1.14 -29.29
N THR A 96 -0.60 2.15 -30.15
CA THR A 96 -1.72 3.02 -30.49
C THR A 96 -2.13 2.83 -31.96
N THR A 97 -3.16 3.52 -32.40
CA THR A 97 -3.55 3.50 -33.83
C THR A 97 -2.44 4.01 -34.75
N THR A 98 -1.49 4.81 -34.18
CA THR A 98 -0.38 5.42 -34.93
C THR A 98 0.99 4.82 -34.61
N LEU A 99 1.15 4.15 -33.47
CA LEU A 99 2.44 3.61 -33.00
C LEU A 99 2.31 2.08 -32.75
N THR A 100 3.32 1.36 -33.15
CA THR A 100 3.51 -0.04 -32.70
C THR A 100 3.96 -0.07 -31.24
N SER A 101 3.92 -1.25 -30.59
CA SER A 101 4.41 -1.43 -29.21
C SER A 101 5.88 -0.98 -29.06
N GLY A 102 6.75 -1.33 -30.03
CA GLY A 102 8.15 -0.92 -30.02
C GLY A 102 8.31 0.62 -30.16
N GLU A 103 7.58 1.24 -31.08
CA GLU A 103 7.63 2.71 -31.28
C GLU A 103 7.06 3.47 -30.07
N LEU A 104 6.03 2.93 -29.39
CA LEU A 104 5.50 3.48 -28.15
C LEU A 104 6.54 3.43 -27.04
N ALA A 105 7.21 2.29 -26.87
CA ALA A 105 8.27 2.12 -25.89
C ALA A 105 9.45 3.07 -26.18
N ASP A 106 9.88 3.19 -27.45
CA ASP A 106 10.94 4.09 -27.89
C ASP A 106 10.57 5.56 -27.67
N ALA A 107 9.30 5.95 -27.91
CA ALA A 107 8.84 7.31 -27.67
C ALA A 107 8.94 7.68 -26.17
N ALA A 108 8.53 6.77 -25.27
CA ALA A 108 8.70 6.98 -23.84
C ALA A 108 10.20 7.01 -23.44
N ALA A 109 11.01 6.09 -23.98
CA ALA A 109 12.44 6.00 -23.69
C ALA A 109 13.24 7.26 -24.14
N ARG A 110 12.89 7.87 -25.26
CA ARG A 110 13.49 9.15 -25.72
C ARG A 110 13.25 10.30 -24.74
N MET A 111 12.16 10.24 -23.97
CA MET A 111 11.87 11.21 -22.91
C MET A 111 12.50 10.82 -21.56
N GLY A 112 13.32 9.75 -21.53
CA GLY A 112 13.96 9.22 -20.33
C GLY A 112 12.99 8.54 -19.36
N SER A 113 11.90 7.95 -19.87
CA SER A 113 10.82 7.39 -19.09
C SER A 113 10.33 6.05 -19.64
N THR A 114 9.41 5.43 -18.89
CA THR A 114 8.56 4.34 -19.35
C THR A 114 7.11 4.70 -19.06
N LEU A 115 6.20 4.30 -19.91
CA LEU A 115 4.78 4.38 -19.63
C LEU A 115 4.42 3.26 -18.63
N ASN A 116 3.75 3.63 -17.54
CA ASN A 116 3.38 2.70 -16.49
C ASN A 116 1.86 2.72 -16.28
N PHE A 117 1.26 1.53 -16.23
CA PHE A 117 -0.10 1.34 -15.75
C PHE A 117 -0.09 0.61 -14.43
N ASN A 118 -1.03 0.93 -13.56
CA ASN A 118 -1.28 0.19 -12.34
C ASN A 118 -2.78 0.10 -12.10
N VAL A 119 -3.28 -1.13 -12.01
CA VAL A 119 -4.67 -1.43 -11.67
C VAL A 119 -4.75 -1.76 -10.19
N SER A 120 -5.75 -1.21 -9.53
CA SER A 120 -6.11 -1.55 -8.14
C SER A 120 -7.59 -1.92 -8.06
N ASP A 121 -8.05 -2.27 -6.86
CA ASP A 121 -9.46 -2.58 -6.64
C ASP A 121 -10.37 -1.44 -7.19
N ASP A 122 -10.00 -0.15 -6.95
CA ASP A 122 -10.88 1.01 -7.15
C ASP A 122 -10.52 1.92 -8.31
N GLN A 123 -9.29 1.89 -8.79
CA GLN A 123 -8.83 2.79 -9.82
C GLN A 123 -7.71 2.19 -10.67
N THR A 124 -7.60 2.69 -11.88
CA THR A 124 -6.45 2.47 -12.75
C THR A 124 -5.68 3.78 -12.87
N THR A 125 -4.36 3.71 -12.72
CA THR A 125 -3.48 4.86 -12.97
C THR A 125 -2.58 4.58 -14.16
N ALA A 126 -2.36 5.62 -15.00
CA ALA A 126 -1.42 5.59 -16.11
C ALA A 126 -0.53 6.82 -16.07
N GLY A 127 0.78 6.70 -16.32
CA GLY A 127 1.63 7.87 -16.21
C GLY A 127 3.09 7.70 -16.61
N LEU A 128 3.81 8.84 -16.62
CA LEU A 128 5.22 8.97 -16.96
C LEU A 128 5.91 9.97 -16.02
N ASP A 129 7.22 9.79 -15.79
CA ASP A 129 8.09 10.76 -15.10
C ASP A 129 9.21 11.19 -16.03
N VAL A 130 9.12 12.38 -16.61
CA VAL A 130 9.99 12.85 -17.69
C VAL A 130 10.77 14.12 -17.29
N LEU A 131 11.78 14.50 -18.09
CA LEU A 131 12.36 15.85 -17.99
C LEU A 131 11.31 16.90 -18.36
N SER A 132 11.39 18.08 -17.76
CA SER A 132 10.39 19.16 -17.90
C SER A 132 10.14 19.57 -19.35
N GLU A 133 11.17 19.55 -20.19
CA GLU A 133 11.07 19.89 -21.62
C GLU A 133 10.16 18.93 -22.41
N PHE A 134 10.07 17.68 -21.98
CA PHE A 134 9.21 16.66 -22.59
C PHE A 134 7.79 16.59 -22.01
N GLY A 135 7.45 17.43 -21.04
CA GLY A 135 6.13 17.42 -20.40
C GLY A 135 4.97 17.44 -21.40
N PRO A 136 4.94 18.40 -22.38
CA PRO A 136 3.89 18.43 -23.40
C PRO A 136 3.82 17.19 -24.27
N ASP A 137 4.96 16.59 -24.63
CA ASP A 137 5.00 15.40 -25.48
C ASP A 137 4.58 14.13 -24.71
N ALA A 138 4.94 14.05 -23.43
CA ALA A 138 4.50 12.98 -22.55
C ALA A 138 2.97 13.01 -22.33
N ILE A 139 2.36 14.19 -22.24
CA ILE A 139 0.89 14.32 -22.17
C ILE A 139 0.24 13.83 -23.46
N LYS A 140 0.76 14.21 -24.62
CA LYS A 140 0.25 13.75 -25.92
C LYS A 140 0.36 12.22 -26.06
N LEU A 141 1.53 11.64 -25.67
CA LEU A 141 1.73 10.20 -25.71
C LEU A 141 0.75 9.47 -24.78
N LEU A 142 0.55 9.97 -23.56
CA LEU A 142 -0.41 9.41 -22.63
C LEU A 142 -1.84 9.48 -23.18
N ALA A 143 -2.24 10.62 -23.76
CA ALA A 143 -3.54 10.79 -24.38
C ALA A 143 -3.75 9.82 -25.54
N ASP A 144 -2.76 9.65 -26.42
CA ASP A 144 -2.87 8.73 -27.55
C ASP A 144 -3.08 7.27 -27.09
N VAL A 145 -2.35 6.83 -26.06
CA VAL A 145 -2.52 5.48 -25.50
C VAL A 145 -3.89 5.28 -24.85
N ILE A 146 -4.39 6.30 -24.16
CA ILE A 146 -5.68 6.22 -23.45
C ILE A 146 -6.87 6.29 -24.42
N GLU A 147 -6.81 7.16 -25.43
CA GLU A 147 -7.95 7.41 -26.32
C GLU A 147 -7.93 6.54 -27.59
N HIS A 148 -6.74 6.17 -28.05
CA HIS A 148 -6.53 5.49 -29.32
C HIS A 148 -5.68 4.22 -29.23
N PRO A 149 -5.92 3.33 -28.21
CA PRO A 149 -5.16 2.09 -28.10
C PRO A 149 -5.42 1.19 -29.32
N ARG A 150 -4.39 0.52 -29.79
CA ARG A 150 -4.47 -0.39 -30.95
C ARG A 150 -5.21 -1.70 -30.64
N LEU A 151 -5.08 -2.20 -29.41
CA LEU A 151 -5.69 -3.44 -28.90
C LEU A 151 -5.49 -4.64 -29.85
N PRO A 152 -4.25 -5.05 -30.13
CA PRO A 152 -3.98 -6.14 -31.08
C PRO A 152 -4.40 -7.50 -30.52
N GLU A 153 -5.40 -8.14 -31.15
CA GLU A 153 -5.92 -9.44 -30.69
C GLU A 153 -4.85 -10.52 -30.63
N SER A 154 -3.84 -10.44 -31.53
CA SER A 154 -2.72 -11.37 -31.56
C SER A 154 -1.90 -11.45 -30.28
N GLU A 155 -1.92 -10.40 -29.45
CA GLU A 155 -1.20 -10.33 -28.17
C GLU A 155 -1.99 -10.91 -26.99
N LEU A 156 -3.31 -11.04 -27.09
CA LEU A 156 -4.14 -11.57 -26.01
C LEU A 156 -3.66 -12.94 -25.48
N PRO A 157 -3.30 -13.94 -26.30
CA PRO A 157 -2.83 -15.21 -25.79
C PRO A 157 -1.56 -15.08 -24.94
N ARG A 158 -0.62 -14.22 -25.34
CA ARG A 158 0.62 -13.96 -24.62
C ARG A 158 0.35 -13.30 -23.28
N LEU A 159 -0.47 -12.24 -23.27
CA LEU A 159 -0.83 -11.49 -22.05
C LEU A 159 -1.59 -12.38 -21.07
N LYS A 160 -2.61 -13.10 -21.53
CA LYS A 160 -3.36 -14.08 -20.70
C LYS A 160 -2.43 -15.12 -20.09
N ASN A 161 -1.49 -15.67 -20.85
CA ASN A 161 -0.51 -16.64 -20.33
C ASN A 161 0.42 -16.02 -19.28
N ASN A 162 0.75 -14.71 -19.39
CA ASN A 162 1.50 -14.01 -18.37
C ASN A 162 0.71 -13.94 -17.06
N HIS A 163 -0.56 -13.54 -17.13
CA HIS A 163 -1.45 -13.49 -15.95
C HIS A 163 -1.66 -14.88 -15.34
N LEU A 164 -1.89 -15.92 -16.14
CA LEU A 164 -2.01 -17.30 -15.65
C LEU A 164 -0.77 -17.76 -14.87
N ARG A 165 0.43 -17.40 -15.34
CA ARG A 165 1.66 -17.68 -14.58
C ARG A 165 1.72 -16.92 -13.27
N GLN A 166 1.32 -15.64 -13.25
CA GLN A 166 1.28 -14.86 -12.02
C GLN A 166 0.26 -15.41 -11.02
N ILE A 167 -0.90 -15.86 -11.49
CA ILE A 167 -1.91 -16.54 -10.67
C ILE A 167 -1.32 -17.83 -10.08
N ALA A 168 -0.69 -18.69 -10.88
CA ALA A 168 -0.09 -19.93 -10.41
C ALA A 168 1.00 -19.70 -9.35
N ILE A 169 1.84 -18.66 -9.53
CA ILE A 169 2.84 -18.25 -8.53
C ILE A 169 2.17 -17.71 -7.28
N GLY A 170 1.17 -16.82 -7.45
CA GLY A 170 0.45 -16.20 -6.34
C GLY A 170 -0.28 -17.22 -5.47
N SER A 171 -1.06 -18.12 -6.10
CA SER A 171 -1.85 -19.15 -5.41
C SER A 171 -1.02 -20.19 -4.66
N SER A 172 0.29 -20.31 -4.96
CA SER A 172 1.20 -21.17 -4.19
C SER A 172 1.72 -20.53 -2.89
N ARG A 173 1.54 -19.23 -2.72
CA ARG A 173 2.08 -18.47 -1.57
C ARG A 173 1.12 -18.52 -0.38
N PRO A 174 1.56 -18.93 0.82
CA PRO A 174 0.67 -19.02 1.98
C PRO A 174 0.08 -17.66 2.37
N GLN A 175 0.79 -16.56 2.13
CA GLN A 175 0.30 -15.20 2.41
C GLN A 175 -0.86 -14.82 1.48
N THR A 176 -0.83 -15.24 0.21
CA THR A 176 -1.93 -15.01 -0.74
C THR A 176 -3.13 -15.85 -0.36
N ILE A 177 -2.93 -17.13 -0.04
CA ILE A 177 -4.00 -18.04 0.42
C ILE A 177 -4.67 -17.45 1.68
N ALA A 178 -3.89 -17.02 2.66
CA ALA A 178 -4.42 -16.42 3.88
C ALA A 178 -5.25 -15.15 3.57
N LEU A 179 -4.76 -14.29 2.66
CA LEU A 179 -5.45 -13.06 2.26
C LEU A 179 -6.76 -13.34 1.52
N GLU A 180 -6.79 -14.35 0.63
CA GLU A 180 -8.01 -14.78 -0.08
C GLU A 180 -9.09 -15.25 0.90
N HIS A 181 -8.72 -16.13 1.82
CA HIS A 181 -9.63 -16.60 2.85
C HIS A 181 -10.12 -15.45 3.73
N PHE A 182 -9.21 -14.59 4.19
CA PHE A 182 -9.54 -13.44 5.02
C PHE A 182 -10.52 -12.48 4.31
N ARG A 183 -10.21 -12.08 3.07
CA ARG A 183 -11.08 -11.21 2.29
C ARG A 183 -12.43 -11.87 1.95
N LYS A 184 -12.44 -13.17 1.66
CA LYS A 184 -13.69 -13.91 1.41
C LYS A 184 -14.61 -13.92 2.63
N ILE A 185 -14.04 -14.06 3.84
CA ILE A 185 -14.82 -14.00 5.08
C ILE A 185 -15.37 -12.58 5.30
N LEU A 186 -14.57 -11.54 5.08
CA LEU A 186 -14.99 -10.17 5.30
C LEU A 186 -16.01 -9.67 4.28
N TYR A 187 -15.81 -9.99 3.01
CA TYR A 187 -16.51 -9.36 1.90
C TYR A 187 -17.54 -10.26 1.20
N GLY A 188 -17.54 -11.56 1.48
CA GLY A 188 -18.48 -12.51 0.89
C GLY A 188 -18.42 -12.52 -0.65
N ASP A 189 -19.50 -12.10 -1.30
CA ASP A 189 -19.60 -12.04 -2.76
C ASP A 189 -19.28 -10.66 -3.36
N HIS A 190 -18.87 -9.70 -2.52
CA HIS A 190 -18.43 -8.40 -3.02
C HIS A 190 -17.09 -8.54 -3.77
N PRO A 191 -16.84 -7.78 -4.86
CA PRO A 191 -15.59 -7.87 -5.63
C PRO A 191 -14.31 -7.71 -4.79
N TYR A 192 -14.33 -6.98 -3.68
CA TYR A 192 -13.19 -6.87 -2.77
C TYR A 192 -12.77 -8.19 -2.10
N ALA A 193 -13.58 -9.24 -2.19
CA ALA A 193 -13.20 -10.58 -1.75
C ALA A 193 -12.11 -11.19 -2.64
N THR A 194 -12.05 -10.79 -3.91
CA THR A 194 -11.10 -11.33 -4.88
C THR A 194 -9.68 -10.79 -4.62
N VAL A 195 -8.72 -11.67 -4.49
CA VAL A 195 -7.28 -11.33 -4.38
C VAL A 195 -6.56 -11.65 -5.68
N LEU A 196 -6.83 -12.83 -6.22
CA LEU A 196 -6.39 -13.25 -7.54
C LEU A 196 -7.61 -13.60 -8.39
N PRO A 197 -7.63 -13.23 -9.68
CA PRO A 197 -8.68 -13.68 -10.59
C PRO A 197 -8.60 -15.21 -10.77
N SER A 198 -9.72 -15.83 -11.11
CA SER A 198 -9.71 -17.24 -11.45
C SER A 198 -9.02 -17.49 -12.80
N GLU A 199 -8.31 -18.61 -12.93
CA GLU A 199 -7.72 -18.99 -14.21
C GLU A 199 -8.79 -19.13 -15.30
N GLU A 200 -9.99 -19.57 -14.95
CA GLU A 200 -11.11 -19.74 -15.86
C GLU A 200 -11.57 -18.39 -16.43
N ASP A 201 -11.69 -17.37 -15.58
CA ASP A 201 -12.07 -16.02 -15.99
C ASP A 201 -11.04 -15.45 -16.96
N VAL A 202 -9.74 -15.50 -16.60
CA VAL A 202 -8.66 -15.00 -17.47
C VAL A 202 -8.64 -15.72 -18.83
N LYS A 203 -8.85 -17.06 -18.84
CA LYS A 203 -8.89 -17.84 -20.10
C LYS A 203 -10.03 -17.44 -21.02
N LYS A 204 -11.16 -17.01 -20.49
CA LYS A 204 -12.36 -16.60 -21.24
C LYS A 204 -12.29 -15.19 -21.82
N ILE A 205 -11.45 -14.31 -21.31
CA ILE A 205 -11.36 -12.91 -21.77
C ILE A 205 -11.18 -12.85 -23.28
N THR A 206 -12.05 -12.10 -23.95
CA THR A 206 -12.03 -11.84 -25.39
C THR A 206 -11.63 -10.40 -25.68
N LEU A 207 -11.31 -10.09 -26.94
CA LEU A 207 -11.07 -8.71 -27.36
C LEU A 207 -12.31 -7.83 -27.19
N ASP A 208 -13.50 -8.39 -27.38
CA ASP A 208 -14.75 -7.66 -27.20
C ASP A 208 -15.01 -7.31 -25.72
N ASP A 209 -14.63 -8.19 -24.80
CA ASP A 209 -14.67 -7.88 -23.35
C ASP A 209 -13.74 -6.70 -23.03
N VAL A 210 -12.51 -6.73 -23.55
CA VAL A 210 -11.53 -5.64 -23.37
C VAL A 210 -12.07 -4.33 -23.92
N LYS A 211 -12.60 -4.30 -25.15
CA LYS A 211 -13.20 -3.11 -25.76
C LYS A 211 -14.39 -2.58 -24.97
N SER A 212 -15.24 -3.49 -24.49
CA SER A 212 -16.41 -3.16 -23.68
C SER A 212 -16.02 -2.56 -22.35
N TYR A 213 -15.02 -3.14 -21.68
CA TYR A 213 -14.49 -2.64 -20.41
C TYR A 213 -13.90 -1.22 -20.57
N ILE A 214 -13.03 -1.02 -21.55
CA ILE A 214 -12.43 0.28 -21.84
C ILE A 214 -13.52 1.30 -22.19
N GLY A 215 -14.42 0.98 -23.11
CA GLY A 215 -15.48 1.88 -23.54
C GLY A 215 -16.47 2.28 -22.45
N ALA A 216 -16.72 1.38 -21.48
CA ALA A 216 -17.59 1.67 -20.34
C ALA A 216 -16.92 2.48 -19.23
N ASN A 217 -15.61 2.31 -19.05
CA ASN A 217 -14.92 2.75 -17.85
C ASN A 217 -13.90 3.88 -18.08
N PHE A 218 -13.25 3.93 -19.24
CA PHE A 218 -12.25 4.96 -19.54
C PHE A 218 -12.90 6.16 -20.22
N SER A 219 -13.12 7.20 -19.46
CA SER A 219 -13.76 8.43 -19.97
C SER A 219 -13.31 9.66 -19.19
N ALA A 220 -13.43 10.83 -19.81
CA ALA A 220 -13.00 12.09 -19.23
C ALA A 220 -13.64 12.37 -17.87
N GLN A 221 -14.95 12.14 -17.73
CA GLN A 221 -15.69 12.45 -16.51
C GLN A 221 -15.36 11.50 -15.34
N ARG A 222 -14.82 10.31 -15.61
CA ARG A 222 -14.36 9.36 -14.60
C ARG A 222 -12.87 9.52 -14.25
N SER A 223 -12.22 10.52 -14.82
CA SER A 223 -10.77 10.63 -14.76
C SER A 223 -10.29 11.94 -14.16
N HIS A 224 -9.11 11.90 -13.56
CA HIS A 224 -8.42 13.04 -13.01
C HIS A 224 -6.94 12.99 -13.41
N LEU A 225 -6.46 14.00 -14.12
CA LEU A 225 -5.08 14.15 -14.54
C LEU A 225 -4.30 15.00 -13.54
N TYR A 226 -3.20 14.48 -13.04
CA TYR A 226 -2.28 15.18 -12.14
C TYR A 226 -0.96 15.44 -12.84
N VAL A 227 -0.44 16.65 -12.69
CA VAL A 227 0.87 17.04 -13.20
C VAL A 227 1.64 17.70 -12.07
N ALA A 228 2.71 17.08 -11.59
CA ALA A 228 3.53 17.62 -10.50
C ALA A 228 4.99 17.77 -10.92
N GLY A 229 5.60 18.91 -10.60
CA GLY A 229 7.01 19.15 -10.88
C GLY A 229 7.32 20.55 -11.37
N ARG A 230 8.41 20.67 -12.08
CA ARG A 230 8.81 21.94 -12.73
C ARG A 230 8.38 21.93 -14.20
N PHE A 231 7.46 22.79 -14.57
CA PHE A 231 6.90 22.84 -15.91
C PHE A 231 6.45 24.26 -16.28
N ASP A 232 6.32 24.51 -17.58
CA ASP A 232 5.64 25.70 -18.12
C ASP A 232 4.12 25.44 -18.11
N ALA A 233 3.39 26.14 -17.25
CA ALA A 233 1.96 25.90 -17.07
C ALA A 233 1.13 26.18 -18.33
N PRO A 234 1.37 27.29 -19.11
CA PRO A 234 0.70 27.51 -20.39
C PRO A 234 0.92 26.37 -21.39
N ALA A 235 2.15 25.89 -21.54
CA ALA A 235 2.49 24.80 -22.47
C ALA A 235 1.82 23.48 -22.04
N ILE A 236 1.82 23.15 -20.73
CA ILE A 236 1.16 21.98 -20.18
C ILE A 236 -0.35 22.06 -20.39
N LYS A 237 -1.01 23.18 -20.07
CA LYS A 237 -2.46 23.36 -20.28
C LYS A 237 -2.83 23.20 -21.75
N LYS A 238 -2.04 23.79 -22.66
CA LYS A 238 -2.24 23.64 -24.11
C LYS A 238 -2.12 22.18 -24.56
N ALA A 239 -1.13 21.44 -24.04
CA ALA A 239 -0.94 20.03 -24.36
C ALA A 239 -2.10 19.16 -23.82
N ILE A 240 -2.59 19.45 -22.61
CA ILE A 240 -3.74 18.78 -22.01
C ILE A 240 -5.00 18.98 -22.84
N GLU A 241 -5.29 20.24 -23.21
CA GLU A 241 -6.46 20.56 -24.05
C GLU A 241 -6.36 19.90 -25.43
N ALA A 242 -5.18 19.91 -26.04
CA ALA A 242 -4.96 19.28 -27.34
C ALA A 242 -5.02 17.75 -27.31
N GLY A 243 -4.54 17.13 -26.22
CA GLY A 243 -4.52 15.68 -26.08
C GLY A 243 -5.86 15.12 -25.58
N PHE A 244 -6.42 15.70 -24.54
CA PHE A 244 -7.59 15.15 -23.84
C PHE A 244 -8.89 15.93 -24.07
N GLY A 245 -8.87 17.11 -24.70
CA GLY A 245 -10.06 17.94 -24.89
C GLY A 245 -11.13 17.28 -25.76
N GLY A 246 -10.73 16.40 -26.67
CA GLY A 246 -11.62 15.58 -27.50
C GLY A 246 -12.09 14.27 -26.87
N TRP A 247 -11.52 13.89 -25.75
CA TRP A 247 -11.84 12.61 -25.11
C TRP A 247 -13.31 12.51 -24.73
N ALA A 248 -13.92 11.36 -25.02
CA ALA A 248 -15.34 11.13 -24.77
C ALA A 248 -15.68 11.44 -23.30
N LYS A 249 -16.70 12.24 -23.09
CA LYS A 249 -17.18 12.61 -21.74
C LYS A 249 -17.51 11.38 -20.92
N GLY A 250 -18.17 10.38 -21.53
CA GLY A 250 -18.59 9.15 -20.88
C GLY A 250 -19.74 9.33 -19.90
N GLY A 251 -20.00 8.25 -19.16
CA GLY A 251 -21.00 8.24 -18.08
C GLY A 251 -20.51 8.95 -16.82
N SER A 252 -21.45 9.21 -15.90
CA SER A 252 -21.13 9.72 -14.56
C SER A 252 -20.20 8.79 -13.81
N ALA A 253 -19.56 9.32 -12.75
CA ALA A 253 -18.75 8.53 -11.84
C ALA A 253 -19.46 7.24 -11.40
N ARG A 254 -18.66 6.20 -11.12
CA ARG A 254 -19.15 4.90 -10.62
C ARG A 254 -20.24 5.06 -9.58
N ALA A 255 -21.32 4.26 -9.70
CA ALA A 255 -22.22 4.07 -8.59
C ALA A 255 -21.43 3.50 -7.40
N GLN A 256 -21.60 4.10 -6.24
CA GLN A 256 -20.88 3.67 -5.03
C GLN A 256 -21.37 2.27 -4.62
N ASN A 257 -20.51 1.27 -4.78
CA ASN A 257 -20.76 -0.08 -4.29
C ASN A 257 -19.89 -0.29 -3.05
N VAL A 258 -20.33 0.27 -1.93
CA VAL A 258 -19.62 0.10 -0.64
C VAL A 258 -20.09 -1.20 -0.02
N PRO A 259 -19.20 -2.12 0.36
CA PRO A 259 -19.59 -3.39 0.97
C PRO A 259 -20.23 -3.15 2.34
N THR A 260 -21.21 -3.98 2.69
CA THR A 260 -21.69 -4.08 4.07
C THR A 260 -20.87 -5.17 4.76
N THR A 261 -19.74 -4.77 5.32
CA THR A 261 -18.89 -5.69 6.09
C THR A 261 -19.36 -5.76 7.53
N GLN A 262 -19.36 -6.98 8.09
CA GLN A 262 -19.61 -7.20 9.51
C GLN A 262 -18.41 -7.94 10.11
N ALA A 263 -18.06 -7.54 11.33
CA ALA A 263 -17.05 -8.26 12.08
C ALA A 263 -17.61 -9.62 12.52
N HIS A 264 -16.90 -10.69 12.19
CA HIS A 264 -17.27 -12.05 12.58
C HIS A 264 -16.10 -12.73 13.26
N ARG A 265 -16.37 -13.33 14.42
CA ARG A 265 -15.43 -14.23 15.04
C ARG A 265 -15.36 -15.52 14.25
N VAL A 266 -14.27 -15.72 13.52
CA VAL A 266 -14.01 -16.93 12.73
C VAL A 266 -12.57 -17.37 12.99
N LEU A 267 -12.37 -18.70 13.14
CA LEU A 267 -11.08 -19.34 12.99
C LEU A 267 -11.13 -20.17 11.71
N ASP A 268 -10.34 -19.80 10.72
CA ASP A 268 -10.19 -20.51 9.47
C ASP A 268 -8.77 -21.07 9.34
N VAL A 269 -8.67 -22.39 9.08
CA VAL A 269 -7.38 -23.09 9.06
C VAL A 269 -7.22 -23.82 7.74
N THR A 270 -6.25 -23.40 6.94
CA THR A 270 -5.86 -24.07 5.69
C THR A 270 -4.65 -24.95 5.95
N ASP A 271 -4.78 -26.23 5.60
CA ASP A 271 -3.71 -27.22 5.79
C ASP A 271 -2.59 -27.05 4.76
N ARG A 272 -1.36 -26.99 5.26
CA ARG A 272 -0.14 -27.02 4.45
C ARG A 272 0.87 -27.98 5.06
N PRO A 273 0.74 -29.28 4.77
CA PRO A 273 1.58 -30.32 5.37
C PRO A 273 3.07 -30.06 5.21
N GLY A 274 3.83 -30.24 6.30
CA GLY A 274 5.26 -30.05 6.33
C GLY A 274 5.74 -28.60 6.36
N ALA A 275 4.85 -27.61 6.39
CA ALA A 275 5.23 -26.20 6.46
C ALA A 275 6.03 -25.89 7.74
N PRO A 276 7.23 -25.29 7.64
CA PRO A 276 8.02 -24.91 8.80
C PRO A 276 7.49 -23.69 9.55
N GLN A 277 6.62 -22.93 8.91
CA GLN A 277 5.97 -21.73 9.44
C GLN A 277 4.47 -21.77 9.20
N SER A 278 3.72 -21.10 10.07
CA SER A 278 2.32 -20.77 9.87
C SER A 278 2.20 -19.30 9.47
N THR A 279 1.45 -19.02 8.41
CA THR A 279 1.06 -17.65 8.04
C THR A 279 -0.22 -17.30 8.78
N LEU A 280 -0.18 -16.21 9.53
CA LEU A 280 -1.29 -15.67 10.30
C LEU A 280 -1.86 -14.43 9.63
N MET A 281 -3.18 -14.30 9.57
CA MET A 281 -3.91 -13.07 9.34
C MET A 281 -4.99 -12.92 10.40
N ILE A 282 -4.89 -11.87 11.22
CA ILE A 282 -5.78 -11.62 12.34
C ILE A 282 -6.34 -10.21 12.18
N GLY A 283 -7.64 -10.06 11.99
CA GLY A 283 -8.20 -8.74 11.71
C GLY A 283 -9.72 -8.68 11.67
N LEU A 284 -10.21 -7.48 11.40
CA LEU A 284 -11.64 -7.17 11.36
C LEU A 284 -11.91 -5.92 10.52
N PRO A 285 -13.15 -5.71 10.03
CA PRO A 285 -13.57 -4.46 9.44
C PRO A 285 -13.46 -3.32 10.45
N VAL A 286 -13.02 -2.15 9.97
CA VAL A 286 -12.92 -0.93 10.78
C VAL A 286 -13.48 0.27 10.01
N ILE A 287 -13.50 1.42 10.66
CA ILE A 287 -13.98 2.68 10.07
C ILE A 287 -13.16 3.09 8.84
N PRO A 288 -13.82 3.69 7.83
CA PRO A 288 -13.14 4.18 6.63
C PRO A 288 -12.30 5.43 6.92
N ILE A 289 -11.40 5.76 6.00
CA ILE A 289 -10.42 6.86 6.16
C ILE A 289 -11.06 8.24 6.33
N ASN A 290 -12.28 8.45 5.84
CA ASN A 290 -13.04 9.71 5.99
C ASN A 290 -13.76 9.84 7.34
N HIS A 291 -13.67 8.84 8.23
CA HIS A 291 -14.22 8.92 9.58
C HIS A 291 -13.36 9.81 10.48
N PRO A 292 -13.93 10.60 11.40
CA PRO A 292 -13.16 11.45 12.34
C PRO A 292 -12.08 10.71 13.13
N ASP A 293 -12.33 9.46 13.52
CA ASP A 293 -11.40 8.62 14.26
C ASP A 293 -10.37 7.88 13.38
N ALA A 294 -10.34 8.11 12.07
CA ALA A 294 -9.40 7.40 11.19
C ALA A 294 -7.92 7.72 11.51
N ILE A 295 -7.59 8.99 11.78
CA ILE A 295 -6.23 9.38 12.17
C ILE A 295 -5.86 8.77 13.53
N PRO A 296 -6.67 8.89 14.61
CA PRO A 296 -6.41 8.17 15.86
C PRO A 296 -6.22 6.66 15.68
N LEU A 297 -7.06 6.01 14.86
CA LEU A 297 -6.95 4.58 14.58
C LEU A 297 -5.62 4.22 13.87
N ASN A 298 -5.17 5.04 12.92
CA ASN A 298 -3.88 4.83 12.26
C ASN A 298 -2.69 4.99 13.23
N VAL A 299 -2.79 5.91 14.20
CA VAL A 299 -1.76 6.06 15.25
C VAL A 299 -1.79 4.87 16.20
N ALA A 300 -2.97 4.37 16.59
CA ALA A 300 -3.11 3.14 17.36
C ALA A 300 -2.53 1.92 16.62
N ASN A 301 -2.79 1.81 15.31
CA ASN A 301 -2.19 0.79 14.47
C ASN A 301 -0.65 0.86 14.48
N ALA A 302 -0.07 2.04 14.33
CA ALA A 302 1.39 2.21 14.34
C ALA A 302 2.02 1.81 15.69
N LEU A 303 1.32 2.05 16.81
CA LEU A 303 1.71 1.57 18.14
C LEU A 303 1.62 0.06 18.27
N LEU A 304 0.55 -0.57 17.73
CA LEU A 304 0.34 -2.01 17.86
C LEU A 304 1.32 -2.83 17.02
N GLY A 305 1.34 -2.66 15.71
CA GLY A 305 2.09 -3.49 14.78
C GLY A 305 2.56 -2.75 13.52
N GLY A 306 2.09 -1.51 13.28
CA GLY A 306 2.35 -0.75 12.05
C GLY A 306 3.70 -0.03 12.00
N SER A 307 4.56 -0.18 12.99
CA SER A 307 5.92 0.36 12.99
C SER A 307 6.94 -0.68 13.46
N PHE A 308 8.20 -0.48 13.09
CA PHE A 308 9.28 -1.41 13.48
C PHE A 308 9.42 -1.59 15.00
N ASN A 309 9.22 -0.52 15.76
CA ASN A 309 9.30 -0.52 17.23
C ASN A 309 7.91 -0.67 17.89
N SER A 310 6.94 -1.23 17.18
CA SER A 310 5.60 -1.46 17.70
C SER A 310 5.58 -2.55 18.78
N ARG A 311 4.50 -2.58 19.58
CA ARG A 311 4.34 -3.51 20.69
C ARG A 311 4.37 -4.97 20.24
N ILE A 312 3.63 -5.32 19.18
CA ILE A 312 3.60 -6.68 18.64
C ILE A 312 5.00 -7.07 18.14
N THR A 313 5.68 -6.17 17.39
CA THR A 313 7.04 -6.46 16.91
C THR A 313 8.01 -6.66 18.07
N ALA A 314 7.99 -5.78 19.06
CA ALA A 314 8.85 -5.89 20.25
C ALA A 314 8.58 -7.19 21.03
N ASN A 315 7.33 -7.64 21.10
CA ASN A 315 6.94 -8.86 21.79
C ASN A 315 7.36 -10.12 21.00
N ILE A 316 6.72 -10.37 19.83
CA ILE A 316 6.84 -11.68 19.17
C ILE A 316 8.10 -11.81 18.30
N ARG A 317 8.73 -10.70 17.93
CA ARG A 317 10.01 -10.72 17.20
C ARG A 317 11.20 -10.56 18.14
N GLU A 318 11.30 -9.43 18.86
CA GLU A 318 12.52 -9.09 19.62
C GLU A 318 12.64 -9.90 20.91
N ALA A 319 11.56 -9.99 21.70
CA ALA A 319 11.60 -10.67 22.99
C ALA A 319 11.49 -12.21 22.84
N LYS A 320 10.69 -12.71 21.92
CA LYS A 320 10.34 -14.14 21.82
C LYS A 320 10.91 -14.85 20.61
N GLY A 321 11.28 -14.14 19.54
CA GLY A 321 11.87 -14.74 18.34
C GLY A 321 10.92 -15.69 17.58
N TYR A 322 9.59 -15.49 17.70
CA TYR A 322 8.60 -16.35 17.04
C TYR A 322 8.47 -16.08 15.54
N THR A 323 8.79 -14.87 15.12
CA THR A 323 8.67 -14.38 13.74
C THR A 323 9.77 -13.38 13.41
N TYR A 324 9.98 -13.14 12.10
CA TYR A 324 10.93 -12.11 11.63
C TYR A 324 10.22 -10.81 11.25
N SER A 325 9.02 -10.86 10.70
CA SER A 325 8.36 -9.69 10.08
C SER A 325 6.87 -9.62 10.41
N PRO A 326 6.49 -9.40 11.68
CA PRO A 326 5.10 -9.12 12.01
C PRO A 326 4.77 -7.69 11.56
N PHE A 327 3.56 -7.47 11.08
CA PHE A 327 3.15 -6.15 10.62
C PHE A 327 1.64 -5.99 10.62
N SER A 328 1.15 -4.90 11.22
CA SER A 328 -0.26 -4.52 11.12
C SER A 328 -0.49 -3.30 10.24
N GLN A 329 -1.66 -3.25 9.64
CA GLN A 329 -2.09 -2.12 8.82
C GLN A 329 -3.60 -1.90 8.89
N VAL A 330 -4.02 -0.66 8.66
CA VAL A 330 -5.37 -0.33 8.23
C VAL A 330 -5.36 -0.30 6.70
N SER A 331 -6.02 -1.28 6.08
CA SER A 331 -6.11 -1.41 4.62
C SER A 331 -7.39 -0.74 4.14
N SER A 332 -7.25 0.42 3.50
CA SER A 332 -8.37 1.22 3.02
C SER A 332 -8.71 0.93 1.56
N ARG A 333 -10.00 0.96 1.25
CA ARG A 333 -10.64 0.94 -0.06
C ARG A 333 -11.60 2.09 -0.17
N TYR A 334 -12.30 2.18 -1.26
CA TYR A 334 -13.31 3.22 -1.43
C TYR A 334 -14.40 3.12 -0.34
N HIS A 335 -14.40 4.08 0.59
CA HIS A 335 -15.31 4.15 1.75
C HIS A 335 -15.37 2.90 2.64
N ASP A 336 -14.35 2.04 2.62
CA ASP A 336 -14.24 0.84 3.42
C ASP A 336 -12.81 0.65 3.94
N SER A 337 -12.66 -0.02 5.08
CA SER A 337 -11.35 -0.39 5.62
C SER A 337 -11.43 -1.62 6.51
N TYR A 338 -10.33 -2.34 6.59
CA TYR A 338 -10.11 -3.35 7.65
C TYR A 338 -8.75 -3.15 8.32
N TRP A 339 -8.68 -3.47 9.59
CA TRP A 339 -7.41 -3.63 10.29
C TRP A 339 -6.98 -5.08 10.23
N VAL A 340 -5.69 -5.33 10.03
CA VAL A 340 -5.13 -6.69 10.00
C VAL A 340 -3.71 -6.71 10.52
N GLU A 341 -3.39 -7.68 11.37
CA GLU A 341 -2.04 -8.11 11.71
C GLU A 341 -1.67 -9.33 10.87
N ARG A 342 -0.46 -9.34 10.32
CA ARG A 342 0.10 -10.43 9.51
C ARG A 342 1.45 -10.84 10.05
N ALA A 343 1.66 -12.16 10.20
CA ALA A 343 2.95 -12.69 10.59
C ALA A 343 3.17 -14.11 10.04
N ASP A 344 4.39 -14.39 9.57
CA ASP A 344 4.85 -15.75 9.33
C ASP A 344 5.62 -16.21 10.58
N VAL A 345 5.02 -17.11 11.34
CA VAL A 345 5.54 -17.56 12.63
C VAL A 345 6.04 -19.00 12.56
N THR A 346 7.05 -19.33 13.33
CA THR A 346 7.51 -20.73 13.43
C THR A 346 6.36 -21.62 13.91
N THR A 347 6.11 -22.74 13.23
CA THR A 347 4.96 -23.63 13.44
C THR A 347 4.70 -24.00 14.89
N GLN A 348 5.75 -24.27 15.67
CA GLN A 348 5.62 -24.62 17.10
C GLN A 348 5.10 -23.45 17.97
N PHE A 349 5.15 -22.22 17.50
CA PHE A 349 4.71 -21.02 18.23
C PHE A 349 3.45 -20.39 17.66
N THR A 350 2.72 -21.10 16.80
CA THR A 350 1.50 -20.57 16.14
C THR A 350 0.48 -20.05 17.15
N GLY A 351 0.04 -20.89 18.08
CA GLY A 351 -0.91 -20.49 19.12
C GLY A 351 -0.35 -19.44 20.07
N ALA A 352 0.91 -19.58 20.47
CA ALA A 352 1.57 -18.60 21.33
C ALA A 352 1.64 -17.22 20.67
N SER A 353 1.92 -17.16 19.37
CA SER A 353 1.96 -15.88 18.62
C SER A 353 0.58 -15.23 18.57
N ILE A 354 -0.49 -15.98 18.33
CA ILE A 354 -1.86 -15.46 18.37
C ILE A 354 -2.18 -14.91 19.76
N HIS A 355 -1.80 -15.64 20.84
CA HIS A 355 -2.00 -15.20 22.22
C HIS A 355 -1.35 -13.85 22.49
N GLU A 356 -0.10 -13.70 22.09
CA GLU A 356 0.65 -12.45 22.31
C GLU A 356 0.09 -11.28 21.51
N ILE A 357 -0.27 -11.50 20.23
CA ILE A 357 -0.90 -10.47 19.38
C ILE A 357 -2.19 -9.97 20.03
N LEU A 358 -3.08 -10.88 20.40
CA LEU A 358 -4.35 -10.53 21.05
C LEU A 358 -4.12 -9.90 22.45
N GLY A 359 -3.08 -10.34 23.17
CA GLY A 359 -2.67 -9.78 24.45
C GLY A 359 -2.24 -8.32 24.34
N GLU A 360 -1.45 -7.96 23.31
CA GLU A 360 -1.02 -6.56 23.09
C GLU A 360 -2.23 -5.66 22.73
N ILE A 361 -3.16 -6.16 21.93
CA ILE A 361 -4.40 -5.43 21.60
C ILE A 361 -5.23 -5.19 22.87
N LYS A 362 -5.44 -6.24 23.69
CA LYS A 362 -6.18 -6.11 24.96
C LYS A 362 -5.51 -5.12 25.91
N ARG A 363 -4.18 -5.17 26.02
CA ARG A 363 -3.42 -4.26 26.87
C ARG A 363 -3.61 -2.80 26.43
N LEU A 364 -3.50 -2.49 25.12
CA LEU A 364 -3.70 -1.14 24.62
C LEU A 364 -5.16 -0.67 24.73
N SER A 365 -6.11 -1.59 24.67
CA SER A 365 -7.54 -1.30 24.88
C SER A 365 -7.87 -1.00 26.36
N ALA A 366 -7.14 -1.62 27.29
CA ALA A 366 -7.37 -1.48 28.73
C ALA A 366 -6.59 -0.31 29.34
N GLU A 367 -5.38 -0.07 28.86
CA GLU A 367 -4.43 0.88 29.43
C GLU A 367 -3.93 1.87 28.36
N PRO A 368 -3.94 3.18 28.63
CA PRO A 368 -3.38 4.14 27.70
C PRO A 368 -1.87 3.92 27.54
N PRO A 369 -1.30 4.19 26.35
CA PRO A 369 0.14 4.12 26.16
C PRO A 369 0.87 5.16 27.03
N ALA A 370 2.13 4.89 27.37
CA ALA A 370 2.96 5.89 28.02
C ALA A 370 3.12 7.13 27.13
N ALA A 371 3.13 8.32 27.72
CA ALA A 371 3.24 9.57 26.97
C ALA A 371 4.49 9.61 26.06
N GLN A 372 5.61 9.05 26.51
CA GLN A 372 6.84 8.98 25.73
C GLN A 372 6.72 8.01 24.54
N GLU A 373 6.03 6.89 24.70
CA GLU A 373 5.74 5.93 23.64
C GLU A 373 4.89 6.58 22.53
N LEU A 374 3.79 7.24 22.93
CA LEU A 374 2.93 7.97 21.99
C LEU A 374 3.71 9.07 21.27
N LYS A 375 4.53 9.84 21.99
CA LYS A 375 5.35 10.91 21.39
C LYS A 375 6.32 10.37 20.34
N GLY A 376 6.92 9.22 20.58
CA GLY A 376 7.77 8.53 19.58
C GLY A 376 7.00 8.19 18.30
N ILE A 377 5.81 7.63 18.41
CA ILE A 377 4.96 7.28 17.27
C ILE A 377 4.42 8.52 16.54
N GLN A 378 4.01 9.55 17.26
CA GLN A 378 3.61 10.84 16.64
C GLN A 378 4.74 11.44 15.81
N SER A 379 5.96 11.43 16.32
CA SER A 379 7.14 11.91 15.62
C SER A 379 7.45 11.03 14.38
N TYR A 380 7.34 9.72 14.51
CA TYR A 380 7.54 8.77 13.41
C TYR A 380 6.51 9.01 12.28
N ILE A 381 5.22 9.02 12.59
CA ILE A 381 4.15 9.21 11.59
C ILE A 381 4.29 10.58 10.91
N SER A 382 4.53 11.65 11.69
CA SER A 382 4.73 12.99 11.15
C SER A 382 5.95 13.05 10.22
N GLY A 383 7.05 12.41 10.61
CA GLY A 383 8.27 12.33 9.80
C GLY A 383 8.05 11.55 8.50
N VAL A 384 7.42 10.37 8.57
CA VAL A 384 7.08 9.55 7.40
C VAL A 384 6.16 10.31 6.45
N PHE A 385 5.12 10.99 6.99
CA PHE A 385 4.22 11.81 6.18
C PHE A 385 4.97 12.91 5.41
N ILE A 386 5.88 13.63 6.07
CA ILE A 386 6.68 14.69 5.42
C ILE A 386 7.59 14.08 4.34
N LEU A 387 8.26 12.96 4.63
CA LEU A 387 9.14 12.27 3.68
C LEU A 387 8.39 11.75 2.46
N GLN A 388 7.23 11.13 2.67
CA GLN A 388 6.37 10.65 1.58
C GLN A 388 5.90 11.79 0.67
N ASN A 389 5.66 12.97 1.23
CA ASN A 389 5.28 14.16 0.44
C ASN A 389 6.49 14.93 -0.14
N SER A 390 7.70 14.40 -0.02
CA SER A 390 8.91 15.05 -0.54
C SER A 390 9.25 14.73 -2.00
N ASN A 391 8.49 13.86 -2.65
CA ASN A 391 8.65 13.55 -4.07
C ASN A 391 7.34 13.72 -4.84
N ARG A 392 7.45 13.96 -6.15
CA ARG A 392 6.32 14.27 -7.04
C ARG A 392 5.26 13.16 -7.10
N GLY A 393 5.72 11.92 -7.30
CA GLY A 393 4.81 10.77 -7.42
C GLY A 393 4.03 10.50 -6.14
N ALA A 394 4.70 10.55 -4.99
CA ALA A 394 4.04 10.35 -3.70
C ALA A 394 3.07 11.50 -3.38
N LEU A 395 3.42 12.74 -3.74
CA LEU A 395 2.51 13.88 -3.60
C LEU A 395 1.26 13.71 -4.45
N ILE A 396 1.40 13.27 -5.72
CA ILE A 396 0.25 12.91 -6.56
C ILE A 396 -0.59 11.83 -5.91
N GLY A 397 0.03 10.77 -5.36
CA GLY A 397 -0.68 9.70 -4.65
C GLY A 397 -1.52 10.20 -3.47
N GLN A 398 -1.03 11.23 -2.74
CA GLN A 398 -1.81 11.87 -1.68
C GLN A 398 -3.03 12.61 -2.24
N PHE A 399 -2.88 13.39 -3.31
CA PHE A 399 -4.01 14.05 -3.97
C PHE A 399 -5.02 13.03 -4.51
N GLN A 400 -4.56 11.94 -5.13
CA GLN A 400 -5.43 10.86 -5.59
C GLN A 400 -6.22 10.23 -4.43
N THR A 401 -5.57 9.99 -3.28
CA THR A 401 -6.24 9.47 -2.09
C THR A 401 -7.29 10.45 -1.56
N VAL A 402 -6.95 11.73 -1.45
CA VAL A 402 -7.88 12.79 -1.01
C VAL A 402 -9.10 12.86 -1.93
N ASP A 403 -8.88 12.86 -3.23
CA ASP A 403 -9.96 12.91 -4.23
C ASP A 403 -10.83 11.65 -4.21
N MET A 404 -10.21 10.48 -4.23
CA MET A 404 -10.93 9.20 -4.23
C MET A 404 -11.80 9.03 -2.98
N GLN A 405 -11.30 9.46 -1.82
CA GLN A 405 -11.99 9.31 -0.53
C GLN A 405 -12.85 10.52 -0.15
N GLY A 406 -12.87 11.57 -0.96
CA GLY A 406 -13.64 12.80 -0.69
C GLY A 406 -13.21 13.53 0.58
N LEU A 407 -11.90 13.53 0.92
CA LEU A 407 -11.40 14.08 2.19
C LEU A 407 -11.29 15.60 2.24
N GLY A 408 -11.28 16.26 1.10
CA GLY A 408 -11.09 17.71 0.99
C GLY A 408 -9.64 18.18 1.24
N ASP A 409 -9.32 19.39 0.80
CA ASP A 409 -7.97 19.96 0.81
C ASP A 409 -7.36 20.13 2.21
N ASP A 410 -8.19 20.28 3.23
CA ASP A 410 -7.72 20.48 4.61
C ASP A 410 -7.17 19.20 5.27
N TYR A 411 -7.46 18.03 4.70
CA TYR A 411 -6.95 16.77 5.24
C TYR A 411 -5.43 16.76 5.30
N LEU A 412 -4.76 17.03 4.20
CA LEU A 412 -3.29 17.04 4.13
C LEU A 412 -2.68 18.16 4.98
N LYS A 413 -3.32 19.35 5.00
CA LYS A 413 -2.85 20.52 5.78
C LYS A 413 -2.89 20.26 7.28
N THR A 414 -3.92 19.56 7.75
CA THR A 414 -4.18 19.38 9.18
C THR A 414 -3.65 18.06 9.73
N PHE A 415 -3.23 17.12 8.88
CA PHE A 415 -2.85 15.75 9.27
C PHE A 415 -1.81 15.71 10.39
N VAL A 416 -0.66 16.37 10.22
CA VAL A 416 0.44 16.38 11.20
C VAL A 416 -0.03 17.02 12.51
N GLY A 417 -0.82 18.12 12.44
CA GLY A 417 -1.40 18.78 13.62
C GLY A 417 -2.34 17.83 14.38
N LYS A 418 -3.22 17.13 13.68
CA LYS A 418 -4.14 16.15 14.28
C LYS A 418 -3.41 14.98 14.91
N VAL A 419 -2.38 14.44 14.26
CA VAL A 419 -1.53 13.38 14.83
C VAL A 419 -0.88 13.85 16.14
N ASN A 420 -0.29 15.04 16.16
CA ASN A 420 0.42 15.56 17.33
C ASN A 420 -0.51 16.03 18.48
N ALA A 421 -1.78 16.26 18.21
CA ALA A 421 -2.77 16.63 19.22
C ALA A 421 -3.37 15.44 19.97
N LEU A 422 -3.14 14.18 19.50
CA LEU A 422 -3.69 12.99 20.14
C LEU A 422 -3.10 12.75 21.52
N THR A 423 -3.98 12.35 22.43
CA THR A 423 -3.64 11.96 23.80
C THR A 423 -3.53 10.44 23.97
N PRO A 424 -2.88 9.93 25.02
CA PRO A 424 -2.89 8.52 25.34
C PRO A 424 -4.30 7.93 25.50
N ASP A 425 -5.25 8.69 26.04
CA ASP A 425 -6.64 8.25 26.20
C ASP A 425 -7.38 8.14 24.86
N ASP A 426 -7.05 8.99 23.87
CA ASP A 426 -7.60 8.83 22.51
C ASP A 426 -7.19 7.49 21.90
N ILE A 427 -5.93 7.09 22.07
CA ILE A 427 -5.39 5.84 21.54
C ILE A 427 -6.06 4.63 22.22
N LYS A 428 -6.16 4.65 23.54
CA LYS A 428 -6.91 3.64 24.30
C LYS A 428 -8.35 3.54 23.81
N ARG A 429 -9.06 4.67 23.72
CA ARG A 429 -10.46 4.73 23.29
C ARG A 429 -10.67 4.11 21.91
N VAL A 430 -9.90 4.52 20.89
CA VAL A 430 -10.08 4.03 19.52
C VAL A 430 -9.68 2.56 19.40
N THR A 431 -8.68 2.11 20.15
CA THR A 431 -8.31 0.69 20.19
C THR A 431 -9.45 -0.14 20.76
N ALA A 432 -10.00 0.25 21.91
CA ALA A 432 -11.12 -0.45 22.54
C ALA A 432 -12.40 -0.42 21.70
N GLN A 433 -12.63 0.64 20.94
CA GLN A 433 -13.81 0.82 20.14
C GLN A 433 -13.76 0.05 18.80
N TYR A 434 -12.60 0.00 18.14
CA TYR A 434 -12.51 -0.48 16.77
C TYR A 434 -11.64 -1.73 16.57
N ILE A 435 -10.70 -2.05 17.49
CA ILE A 435 -9.82 -3.22 17.35
C ILE A 435 -10.18 -4.24 18.44
N LYS A 436 -11.28 -4.94 18.24
CA LYS A 436 -11.88 -5.84 19.24
C LYS A 436 -11.48 -7.30 19.03
N PRO A 437 -10.64 -7.90 19.87
CA PRO A 437 -10.20 -9.29 19.74
C PRO A 437 -11.32 -10.28 19.57
N GLN A 438 -12.45 -10.11 20.28
CA GLN A 438 -13.60 -11.01 20.24
C GLN A 438 -14.38 -10.99 18.92
N GLU A 439 -14.14 -10.00 18.06
CA GLU A 439 -14.80 -9.85 16.75
C GLU A 439 -13.86 -10.17 15.57
N MET A 440 -12.63 -10.65 15.84
CA MET A 440 -11.64 -10.85 14.79
C MET A 440 -11.81 -12.16 14.03
N THR A 441 -11.63 -12.08 12.73
CA THR A 441 -11.33 -13.22 11.88
C THR A 441 -9.85 -13.58 12.04
N ILE A 442 -9.59 -14.86 12.34
CA ILE A 442 -8.24 -15.43 12.44
C ILE A 442 -8.10 -16.46 11.33
N VAL A 443 -7.21 -16.20 10.37
CA VAL A 443 -6.86 -17.14 9.31
C VAL A 443 -5.45 -17.65 9.55
N VAL A 444 -5.30 -18.98 9.48
CA VAL A 444 -4.02 -19.67 9.65
C VAL A 444 -3.76 -20.59 8.47
N VAL A 445 -2.64 -20.42 7.80
CA VAL A 445 -2.16 -21.34 6.74
C VAL A 445 -0.90 -22.03 7.26
N GLY A 446 -0.98 -23.33 7.58
CA GLY A 446 0.13 -24.06 8.20
C GLY A 446 -0.07 -25.57 8.26
N ASP A 447 0.86 -26.29 8.86
CA ASP A 447 0.79 -27.75 9.05
C ASP A 447 -0.23 -28.10 10.13
N LYS A 448 -1.47 -28.40 9.67
CA LYS A 448 -2.61 -28.63 10.55
C LYS A 448 -2.36 -29.76 11.56
N SER A 449 -1.56 -30.76 11.19
CA SER A 449 -1.21 -31.86 12.09
C SER A 449 -0.40 -31.42 13.32
N LYS A 450 0.31 -30.26 13.23
CA LYS A 450 1.15 -29.72 14.29
C LYS A 450 0.53 -28.56 15.06
N ILE A 451 -0.44 -27.88 14.45
CA ILE A 451 -0.99 -26.65 15.02
C ILE A 451 -2.41 -26.80 15.58
N SER A 452 -3.15 -27.88 15.27
CA SER A 452 -4.56 -28.02 15.69
C SER A 452 -4.75 -27.86 17.21
N ASP A 453 -3.93 -28.51 18.02
CA ASP A 453 -4.03 -28.39 19.49
C ASP A 453 -3.71 -26.97 19.98
N GLN A 454 -2.78 -26.27 19.31
CA GLN A 454 -2.42 -24.89 19.63
C GLN A 454 -3.57 -23.90 19.31
N LEU A 455 -4.45 -24.25 18.36
CA LEU A 455 -5.54 -23.39 17.89
C LEU A 455 -6.84 -23.58 18.67
N THR A 456 -6.97 -24.67 19.43
CA THR A 456 -8.16 -24.97 20.23
C THR A 456 -8.66 -23.81 21.12
N PRO A 457 -7.80 -22.97 21.74
CA PRO A 457 -8.25 -21.82 22.52
C PRO A 457 -8.93 -20.71 21.70
N TYR A 458 -8.73 -20.71 20.36
CA TYR A 458 -9.19 -19.65 19.46
C TYR A 458 -10.42 -20.02 18.65
N ASP A 459 -11.00 -21.22 18.87
CA ASP A 459 -12.23 -21.64 18.22
C ASP A 459 -13.35 -20.61 18.41
N ALA A 460 -14.18 -20.45 17.37
CA ALA A 460 -15.35 -19.59 17.42
C ALA A 460 -16.28 -20.02 18.56
N GLY A 461 -16.63 -19.11 19.45
CA GLY A 461 -17.46 -19.40 20.63
C GLY A 461 -16.68 -19.55 21.94
N LYS A 462 -15.36 -19.55 21.92
CA LYS A 462 -14.56 -19.40 23.14
C LYS A 462 -14.26 -17.92 23.42
N GLU A 463 -14.32 -17.53 24.68
CA GLU A 463 -13.83 -16.20 25.10
C GLU A 463 -12.31 -16.14 24.92
N LEU A 464 -11.84 -15.02 24.36
CA LEU A 464 -10.42 -14.73 24.16
C LEU A 464 -9.82 -13.99 25.33
#